data_1662f5a61362fe420b822d7f238a4a4e
#
_entry.id   1662f5a61362fe420b822d7f238a4a4e
#
_cell.length_a   1.000
_cell.length_b   1.000
_cell.length_c   1.000
_cell.angle_alpha   90.00
_cell.angle_beta   90.00
_cell.angle_gamma   90.00
#
_symmetry.space_group_name_H-M   'P 1'
#
loop_
_entity.id
_entity.type
_entity.pdbx_description
1 polymer ?
#
loop_
_entity_poly.entity_id
_entity_poly.type
_entity_poly.pdbx_seq_one_letter_code
_entity_poly.pdbx_strand_id
1 'polypeptide(L)'
;LHVHNQNVESAHAGQRCAVGLVGLERNAVERGQMLCDPAIAQSTDRMDVFLQVAATEAAPLRSGTLVHLHLATQECMASLAILGQSALAPGESGLAQLVMKEGINAWHGDRLILRDASANRTIGGGSVLDTNAPARYRQTPQRLAFLQTQHNADPAIRLQGALQHAPFGVN
;
A
#
# COMPACT_ATOMS: atom_id res chain seq x y z
N LEU A 1 9.38 -22.13 -15.59
CA LEU A 1 9.24 -21.92 -14.16
C LEU A 1 10.01 -22.99 -13.38
N HIS A 2 10.55 -22.64 -12.21
CA HIS A 2 11.18 -23.59 -11.30
C HIS A 2 10.58 -23.41 -9.90
N VAL A 3 10.10 -24.50 -9.30
CA VAL A 3 9.63 -24.57 -7.91
C VAL A 3 10.38 -25.70 -7.23
N HIS A 4 10.97 -25.44 -6.07
CA HIS A 4 11.78 -26.44 -5.32
C HIS A 4 12.86 -27.14 -6.17
N ASN A 5 13.58 -26.39 -7.01
CA ASN A 5 14.59 -26.86 -7.96
C ASN A 5 14.09 -27.84 -9.04
N GLN A 6 12.80 -27.89 -9.28
CA GLN A 6 12.20 -28.72 -10.33
C GLN A 6 11.54 -27.82 -11.39
N ASN A 7 11.65 -28.22 -12.65
CA ASN A 7 10.92 -27.58 -13.74
C ASN A 7 9.42 -27.88 -13.59
N VAL A 8 8.61 -26.83 -13.65
CA VAL A 8 7.15 -26.91 -13.57
C VAL A 8 6.51 -26.08 -14.68
N GLU A 9 5.34 -26.47 -15.13
CA GLU A 9 4.56 -25.71 -16.11
C GLU A 9 3.79 -24.56 -15.46
N SER A 10 3.40 -24.75 -14.19
CA SER A 10 2.64 -23.75 -13.42
C SER A 10 3.16 -23.62 -11.99
N ALA A 11 2.97 -22.45 -11.40
CA ALA A 11 3.19 -22.18 -9.98
C ALA A 11 1.91 -21.63 -9.36
N HIS A 12 1.68 -21.92 -8.09
CA HIS A 12 0.48 -21.51 -7.36
C HIS A 12 0.80 -20.43 -6.32
N ALA A 13 -0.24 -19.70 -5.91
CA ALA A 13 -0.13 -18.69 -4.87
C ALA A 13 0.50 -19.28 -3.60
N GLY A 14 1.41 -18.52 -2.98
CA GLY A 14 2.16 -18.93 -1.80
C GLY A 14 3.46 -19.71 -2.09
N GLN A 15 3.70 -20.11 -3.35
CA GLN A 15 4.95 -20.77 -3.72
C GLN A 15 6.05 -19.75 -4.05
N ARG A 16 7.28 -20.06 -3.60
CA ARG A 16 8.47 -19.39 -4.10
C ARG A 16 8.91 -20.06 -5.40
N CYS A 17 8.94 -19.29 -6.48
CA CYS A 17 9.35 -19.78 -7.78
C CYS A 17 10.44 -18.91 -8.41
N ALA A 18 11.25 -19.53 -9.27
CA ALA A 18 12.13 -18.81 -10.18
C ALA A 18 11.45 -18.75 -11.57
N VAL A 19 11.43 -17.55 -12.15
CA VAL A 19 10.80 -17.27 -13.44
C VAL A 19 11.90 -16.87 -14.43
N GLY A 20 12.03 -17.60 -15.53
CA GLY A 20 12.84 -17.17 -16.66
C GLY A 20 12.07 -16.17 -17.52
N LEU A 21 12.61 -14.98 -17.68
CA LEU A 21 12.05 -13.93 -18.54
C LEU A 21 12.85 -13.89 -19.84
N VAL A 22 12.16 -14.00 -20.97
CA VAL A 22 12.77 -13.96 -22.31
C VAL A 22 12.55 -12.58 -22.91
N GLY A 23 13.57 -12.06 -23.61
CA GLY A 23 13.48 -10.75 -24.28
C GLY A 23 13.74 -9.55 -23.41
N LEU A 24 14.20 -9.74 -22.17
CA LEU A 24 14.61 -8.66 -21.26
C LEU A 24 16.12 -8.71 -21.01
N GLU A 25 16.74 -7.54 -21.01
CA GLU A 25 18.11 -7.38 -20.54
C GLU A 25 18.17 -7.60 -19.02
N ARG A 26 19.25 -8.21 -18.53
CA ARG A 26 19.41 -8.55 -17.12
C ARG A 26 19.31 -7.33 -16.19
N ASN A 27 19.77 -6.18 -16.64
CA ASN A 27 19.74 -4.91 -15.91
C ASN A 27 18.37 -4.19 -15.95
N ALA A 28 17.42 -4.69 -16.76
CA ALA A 28 16.06 -4.17 -16.80
C ALA A 28 15.17 -4.70 -15.67
N VAL A 29 15.66 -5.68 -14.90
CA VAL A 29 14.91 -6.28 -13.80
C VAL A 29 15.61 -6.00 -12.49
N GLU A 30 14.93 -5.28 -11.61
CA GLU A 30 15.43 -4.86 -10.31
C GLU A 30 14.58 -5.42 -9.17
N ARG A 31 15.17 -5.48 -7.97
CA ARG A 31 14.44 -5.84 -6.77
C ARG A 31 13.33 -4.82 -6.49
N GLY A 32 12.15 -5.30 -6.17
CA GLY A 32 10.98 -4.48 -5.91
C GLY A 32 10.00 -4.44 -7.08
N GLN A 33 10.43 -4.76 -8.28
CA GLN A 33 9.52 -4.88 -9.42
C GLN A 33 8.58 -6.07 -9.25
N MET A 34 7.40 -5.97 -9.82
CA MET A 34 6.37 -7.00 -9.77
C MET A 34 6.01 -7.49 -11.16
N LEU A 35 5.89 -8.80 -11.31
CA LEU A 35 5.37 -9.42 -12.50
C LEU A 35 3.87 -9.64 -12.30
N CYS A 36 3.05 -9.01 -13.11
CA CYS A 36 1.58 -9.10 -13.02
C CYS A 36 0.95 -9.09 -14.40
N ASP A 37 -0.33 -9.41 -14.47
CA ASP A 37 -1.12 -9.25 -15.69
C ASP A 37 -1.20 -7.75 -16.05
N PRO A 38 -1.07 -7.37 -17.34
CA PRO A 38 -1.20 -5.99 -17.77
C PRO A 38 -2.51 -5.31 -17.35
N ALA A 39 -3.59 -6.06 -17.23
CA ALA A 39 -4.90 -5.52 -16.83
C ALA A 39 -4.92 -4.98 -15.39
N ILE A 40 -4.01 -5.45 -14.53
CA ILE A 40 -3.90 -5.00 -13.13
C ILE A 40 -2.60 -4.25 -12.87
N ALA A 41 -1.80 -4.02 -13.91
CA ALA A 41 -0.56 -3.26 -13.80
C ALA A 41 -0.88 -1.80 -13.51
N GLN A 42 -0.55 -1.34 -12.32
CA GLN A 42 -0.71 0.06 -11.92
C GLN A 42 0.45 0.49 -11.03
N SER A 43 0.81 1.74 -11.19
CA SER A 43 1.79 2.40 -10.33
C SER A 43 1.15 3.62 -9.72
N THR A 44 1.40 3.86 -8.46
CA THR A 44 0.89 5.03 -7.74
C THR A 44 1.97 5.72 -6.95
N ASP A 45 1.98 7.04 -6.98
CA ASP A 45 2.82 7.90 -6.14
C ASP A 45 2.10 8.31 -4.84
N ARG A 46 0.84 7.84 -4.67
CA ARG A 46 -0.02 8.25 -3.57
C ARG A 46 -1.05 7.17 -3.25
N MET A 47 -1.12 6.76 -2.00
CA MET A 47 -2.12 5.79 -1.55
C MET A 47 -2.69 6.14 -0.18
N ASP A 48 -3.96 5.86 0.02
CA ASP A 48 -4.60 5.92 1.33
C ASP A 48 -4.51 4.55 2.01
N VAL A 49 -4.23 4.57 3.30
CA VAL A 49 -3.94 3.38 4.09
C VAL A 49 -4.65 3.41 5.43
N PHE A 50 -4.92 2.24 5.99
CA PHE A 50 -5.21 2.10 7.42
C PHE A 50 -3.90 1.76 8.11
N LEU A 51 -3.49 2.62 9.04
CA LEU A 51 -2.19 2.56 9.71
C LEU A 51 -2.40 2.28 11.20
N GLN A 52 -1.58 1.39 11.74
CA GLN A 52 -1.42 1.17 13.18
C GLN A 52 0.00 1.59 13.59
N VAL A 53 0.09 2.49 14.54
CA VAL A 53 1.37 2.94 15.13
C VAL A 53 1.87 1.89 16.11
N ALA A 54 3.16 1.61 16.10
CA ALA A 54 3.76 0.68 17.07
C ALA A 54 3.59 1.23 18.49
N ALA A 55 3.14 0.38 19.41
CA ALA A 55 2.96 0.75 20.82
C ALA A 55 4.29 1.15 21.51
N THR A 56 5.41 0.76 20.92
CA THR A 56 6.77 1.07 21.40
C THR A 56 7.27 2.45 20.98
N GLU A 57 6.50 3.21 20.16
CA GLU A 57 6.86 4.59 19.80
C GLU A 57 6.83 5.50 21.03
N ALA A 58 7.78 6.43 21.08
CA ALA A 58 7.88 7.39 22.18
C ALA A 58 6.96 8.62 22.00
N ALA A 59 6.51 8.87 20.76
CA ALA A 59 5.73 10.06 20.42
C ALA A 59 4.70 9.75 19.33
N PRO A 60 3.58 10.51 19.27
CA PRO A 60 2.60 10.38 18.21
C PRO A 60 3.17 10.67 16.83
N LEU A 61 2.76 9.89 15.82
CA LEU A 61 3.02 10.18 14.41
C LEU A 61 2.14 11.36 13.95
N ARG A 62 2.75 12.26 13.20
CA ARG A 62 2.09 13.47 12.67
C ARG A 62 2.22 13.57 11.16
N SER A 63 1.34 14.35 10.55
CA SER A 63 1.47 14.74 9.14
C SER A 63 2.80 15.45 8.89
N GLY A 64 3.44 15.13 7.74
CA GLY A 64 4.77 15.63 7.38
C GLY A 64 5.92 14.74 7.84
N THR A 65 5.68 13.71 8.65
CA THR A 65 6.71 12.73 9.02
C THR A 65 7.19 11.98 7.78
N LEU A 66 8.51 11.98 7.56
CA LEU A 66 9.16 11.17 6.54
C LEU A 66 9.39 9.75 7.09
N VAL A 67 9.05 8.77 6.28
CA VAL A 67 9.12 7.36 6.64
C VAL A 67 9.72 6.54 5.50
N HIS A 68 10.40 5.45 5.83
CA HIS A 68 10.66 4.36 4.88
C HIS A 68 9.43 3.47 4.81
N LEU A 69 8.83 3.42 3.64
CA LEU A 69 7.74 2.51 3.30
C LEU A 69 8.32 1.22 2.76
N HIS A 70 7.90 0.09 3.32
CA HIS A 70 8.15 -1.25 2.79
C HIS A 70 6.81 -1.87 2.40
N LEU A 71 6.68 -2.26 1.14
CA LEU A 71 5.51 -2.94 0.59
C LEU A 71 5.98 -4.11 -0.27
N ALA A 72 5.68 -5.33 0.14
CA ALA A 72 6.25 -6.55 -0.45
C ALA A 72 7.80 -6.48 -0.48
N THR A 73 8.40 -6.48 -1.67
CA THR A 73 9.86 -6.37 -1.87
C THR A 73 10.32 -4.97 -2.25
N GLN A 74 9.37 -4.03 -2.39
CA GLN A 74 9.64 -2.63 -2.70
C GLN A 74 9.94 -1.84 -1.42
N GLU A 75 10.80 -0.86 -1.54
CA GLU A 75 11.03 0.14 -0.49
C GLU A 75 11.22 1.52 -1.10
N CYS A 76 10.67 2.53 -0.47
CA CYS A 76 10.85 3.92 -0.87
C CYS A 76 10.61 4.88 0.28
N MET A 77 11.05 6.14 0.09
CA MET A 77 10.70 7.22 1.01
C MET A 77 9.29 7.72 0.73
N ALA A 78 8.51 7.88 1.79
CA ALA A 78 7.18 8.46 1.73
C ALA A 78 7.01 9.57 2.77
N SER A 79 6.16 10.56 2.44
CA SER A 79 5.66 11.54 3.40
C SER A 79 4.29 11.10 3.90
N LEU A 80 4.14 11.06 5.22
CA LEU A 80 2.89 10.68 5.89
C LEU A 80 1.96 11.87 6.02
N ALA A 81 0.67 11.69 5.74
CA ALA A 81 -0.39 12.64 6.08
C ALA A 81 -1.50 11.90 6.83
N ILE A 82 -1.72 12.25 8.09
CA ILE A 82 -2.80 11.69 8.91
C ILE A 82 -4.13 12.28 8.42
N LEU A 83 -5.15 11.44 8.32
CA LEU A 83 -6.48 11.81 7.84
C LEU A 83 -7.52 11.72 8.96
N GLY A 84 -8.39 12.74 9.05
CA GLY A 84 -9.48 12.79 10.02
C GLY A 84 -9.08 13.17 11.44
N GLN A 85 -7.78 13.25 11.74
CA GLN A 85 -7.25 13.63 13.05
C GLN A 85 -5.87 14.30 12.93
N SER A 86 -5.38 14.88 14.02
CA SER A 86 -4.11 15.65 14.01
C SER A 86 -2.86 14.78 14.13
N ALA A 87 -2.98 13.63 14.76
CA ALA A 87 -1.88 12.69 15.01
C ALA A 87 -2.43 11.31 15.36
N LEU A 88 -1.57 10.28 15.28
CA LEU A 88 -1.83 8.93 15.78
C LEU A 88 -0.89 8.65 16.97
N ALA A 89 -1.44 8.40 18.14
CA ALA A 89 -0.67 8.04 19.32
C ALA A 89 -0.03 6.64 19.20
N PRO A 90 1.00 6.33 20.01
CA PRO A 90 1.54 4.98 20.10
C PRO A 90 0.44 3.96 20.40
N GLY A 91 0.38 2.87 19.63
CA GLY A 91 -0.67 1.84 19.70
C GLY A 91 -2.00 2.20 19.04
N GLU A 92 -2.19 3.45 18.63
CA GLU A 92 -3.42 3.90 17.96
C GLU A 92 -3.41 3.51 16.47
N SER A 93 -4.62 3.35 15.94
CA SER A 93 -4.83 3.10 14.51
C SER A 93 -5.71 4.19 13.89
N GLY A 94 -5.49 4.46 12.61
CA GLY A 94 -6.29 5.45 11.89
C GLY A 94 -5.98 5.51 10.41
N LEU A 95 -6.69 6.41 9.73
CA LEU A 95 -6.52 6.65 8.31
C LEU A 95 -5.31 7.56 8.07
N ALA A 96 -4.55 7.23 7.03
CA ALA A 96 -3.43 8.05 6.59
C ALA A 96 -3.27 7.99 5.08
N GLN A 97 -2.57 8.96 4.51
CA GLN A 97 -2.13 8.98 3.13
C GLN A 97 -0.61 8.95 3.09
N LEU A 98 -0.06 8.08 2.26
CA LEU A 98 1.36 8.03 1.94
C LEU A 98 1.59 8.68 0.59
N VAL A 99 2.55 9.59 0.52
CA VAL A 99 2.95 10.30 -0.70
C VAL A 99 4.41 10.00 -0.98
N MET A 100 4.66 9.35 -2.10
CA MET A 100 5.98 8.95 -2.57
C MET A 100 6.48 9.88 -3.67
N LYS A 101 7.79 9.94 -3.91
CA LYS A 101 8.36 10.65 -5.05
C LYS A 101 8.28 9.84 -6.33
N GLU A 102 8.45 8.53 -6.21
CA GLU A 102 8.43 7.58 -7.31
C GLU A 102 7.22 6.66 -7.15
N GLY A 103 6.65 6.25 -8.26
CA GLY A 103 5.52 5.35 -8.25
C GLY A 103 5.93 3.94 -7.82
N ILE A 104 5.11 3.33 -7.00
CA ILE A 104 5.25 1.93 -6.61
C ILE A 104 4.00 1.15 -7.02
N ASN A 105 4.15 -0.16 -7.17
CA ASN A 105 3.01 -1.03 -7.44
C ASN A 105 2.34 -1.41 -6.12
N ALA A 106 1.05 -1.17 -6.03
CA ALA A 106 0.25 -1.49 -4.85
C ALA A 106 -1.18 -1.83 -5.24
N TRP A 107 -1.82 -2.70 -4.45
CA TRP A 107 -3.22 -3.05 -4.58
C TRP A 107 -3.95 -2.93 -3.25
N HIS A 108 -5.27 -2.80 -3.31
CA HIS A 108 -6.10 -2.83 -2.11
C HIS A 108 -5.82 -4.10 -1.27
N GLY A 109 -5.62 -3.91 0.02
CA GLY A 109 -5.36 -5.00 0.97
C GLY A 109 -3.88 -5.36 1.14
N ASP A 110 -2.99 -4.83 0.31
CA ASP A 110 -1.55 -5.05 0.48
C ASP A 110 -1.09 -4.57 1.85
N ARG A 111 -0.25 -5.40 2.48
CA ARG A 111 0.32 -5.07 3.77
C ARG A 111 1.59 -4.25 3.63
N LEU A 112 1.70 -3.23 4.46
CA LEU A 112 2.86 -2.34 4.48
C LEU A 112 3.47 -2.25 5.87
N ILE A 113 4.75 -1.91 5.91
CA ILE A 113 5.50 -1.59 7.12
C ILE A 113 6.11 -0.21 6.94
N LEU A 114 6.03 0.60 7.99
CA LEU A 114 6.70 1.89 8.07
C LEU A 114 7.86 1.81 9.04
N ARG A 115 9.02 2.28 8.57
CA ARG A 115 10.20 2.47 9.41
C ARG A 115 10.52 3.96 9.51
N ASP A 116 11.29 4.32 10.52
CA ASP A 116 11.78 5.71 10.65
C ASP A 116 12.64 6.13 9.45
N ALA A 117 12.88 7.42 9.29
CA ALA A 117 13.60 7.97 8.14
C ALA A 117 15.03 7.42 7.96
N SER A 118 15.63 6.83 8.99
CA SER A 118 16.92 6.14 8.93
C SER A 118 16.80 4.64 8.73
N ALA A 119 15.61 4.12 8.58
CA ALA A 119 15.29 2.69 8.42
C ALA A 119 15.84 1.80 9.55
N ASN A 120 16.01 2.36 10.76
CA ASN A 120 16.59 1.63 11.89
C ASN A 120 15.54 0.88 12.72
N ARG A 121 14.30 1.41 12.81
CA ARG A 121 13.24 0.80 13.63
C ARG A 121 11.90 0.87 12.93
N THR A 122 11.04 -0.11 13.20
CA THR A 122 9.66 -0.11 12.74
C THR A 122 8.83 0.81 13.62
N ILE A 123 8.12 1.75 13.00
CA ILE A 123 7.27 2.74 13.67
C ILE A 123 5.78 2.43 13.52
N GLY A 124 5.43 1.56 12.59
CA GLY A 124 4.05 1.15 12.39
C GLY A 124 3.90 0.22 11.20
N GLY A 125 2.69 -0.14 10.90
CA GLY A 125 2.33 -0.93 9.73
C GLY A 125 0.83 -0.84 9.47
N GLY A 126 0.38 -1.41 8.35
CA GLY A 126 -1.02 -1.31 8.00
C GLY A 126 -1.37 -2.00 6.69
N SER A 127 -2.44 -1.54 6.08
CA SER A 127 -2.90 -2.04 4.79
C SER A 127 -3.33 -0.92 3.86
N VAL A 128 -3.14 -1.15 2.56
CA VAL A 128 -3.56 -0.24 1.51
C VAL A 128 -5.09 -0.30 1.37
N LEU A 129 -5.73 0.87 1.35
CA LEU A 129 -7.17 1.01 1.17
C LEU A 129 -7.52 1.51 -0.24
N ASP A 130 -6.75 2.45 -0.77
CA ASP A 130 -6.98 3.02 -2.09
C ASP A 130 -5.67 3.49 -2.73
N THR A 131 -5.41 3.02 -3.94
CA THR A 131 -4.24 3.37 -4.75
C THR A 131 -4.49 4.57 -5.67
N ASN A 132 -5.75 5.02 -5.81
CA ASN A 132 -6.15 6.21 -6.57
C ASN A 132 -6.43 7.40 -5.64
N ALA A 133 -5.61 7.56 -4.62
CA ALA A 133 -5.80 8.55 -3.57
C ALA A 133 -5.68 9.99 -4.12
N PRO A 134 -6.65 10.88 -3.82
CA PRO A 134 -6.64 12.24 -4.34
C PRO A 134 -5.58 13.12 -3.68
N ALA A 135 -4.97 14.02 -4.44
CA ALA A 135 -4.03 15.02 -3.90
C ALA A 135 -4.75 16.11 -3.08
N ARG A 136 -5.99 16.43 -3.46
CA ARG A 136 -6.83 17.44 -2.83
C ARG A 136 -8.09 16.81 -2.26
N TYR A 137 -8.75 17.49 -1.32
CA TYR A 137 -10.00 17.03 -0.69
C TYR A 137 -9.91 15.66 0.01
N ARG A 138 -8.70 15.27 0.40
CA ARG A 138 -8.40 13.97 1.04
C ARG A 138 -9.00 13.80 2.44
N GLN A 139 -9.45 14.89 3.08
CA GLN A 139 -10.04 14.91 4.42
C GLN A 139 -11.51 15.30 4.42
N THR A 140 -12.20 15.28 3.28
CA THR A 140 -13.64 15.52 3.26
C THR A 140 -14.39 14.42 4.00
N PRO A 141 -15.53 14.71 4.66
CA PRO A 141 -16.33 13.68 5.34
C PRO A 141 -16.67 12.50 4.42
N GLN A 142 -16.97 12.78 3.14
CA GLN A 142 -17.27 11.76 2.14
C GLN A 142 -16.06 10.84 1.89
N ARG A 143 -14.86 11.43 1.73
CA ARG A 143 -13.63 10.64 1.52
C ARG A 143 -13.31 9.78 2.73
N LEU A 144 -13.41 10.32 3.94
CA LEU A 144 -13.16 9.56 5.16
C LEU A 144 -14.17 8.42 5.33
N ALA A 145 -15.46 8.67 5.05
CA ALA A 145 -16.48 7.62 5.07
C ALA A 145 -16.19 6.51 4.05
N PHE A 146 -15.79 6.87 2.83
CA PHE A 146 -15.36 5.89 1.82
C PHE A 146 -14.21 5.02 2.34
N LEU A 147 -13.14 5.62 2.87
CA LEU A 147 -11.98 4.86 3.37
C LEU A 147 -12.35 3.94 4.53
N GLN A 148 -13.30 4.32 5.39
CA GLN A 148 -13.82 3.44 6.44
C GLN A 148 -14.52 2.21 5.85
N THR A 149 -15.28 2.37 4.76
CA THR A 149 -15.89 1.20 4.09
C THR A 149 -14.84 0.30 3.46
N GLN A 150 -13.76 0.88 2.87
CA GLN A 150 -12.67 0.11 2.28
C GLN A 150 -11.85 -0.69 3.30
N HIS A 151 -11.85 -0.27 4.56
CA HIS A 151 -11.21 -1.02 5.64
C HIS A 151 -12.04 -2.24 6.11
N ASN A 152 -13.29 -2.36 5.70
CA ASN A 152 -14.15 -3.46 6.11
C ASN A 152 -13.68 -4.81 5.53
N ALA A 153 -13.78 -5.87 6.34
CA ALA A 153 -13.44 -7.24 5.91
C ALA A 153 -14.41 -7.78 4.85
N ASP A 154 -15.70 -7.34 4.89
CA ASP A 154 -16.72 -7.79 3.95
C ASP A 154 -16.57 -7.11 2.58
N PRO A 155 -16.33 -7.88 1.50
CA PRO A 155 -16.22 -7.35 0.15
C PRO A 155 -17.50 -6.65 -0.34
N ALA A 156 -18.68 -7.08 0.12
CA ALA A 156 -19.95 -6.46 -0.28
C ALA A 156 -20.06 -5.03 0.26
N ILE A 157 -19.63 -4.80 1.51
CA ILE A 157 -19.59 -3.46 2.11
C ILE A 157 -18.59 -2.57 1.38
N ARG A 158 -17.41 -3.09 1.02
CA ARG A 158 -16.42 -2.36 0.24
C ARG A 158 -16.95 -1.95 -1.14
N LEU A 159 -17.59 -2.90 -1.85
CA LEU A 159 -18.19 -2.63 -3.15
C LEU A 159 -19.31 -1.60 -3.05
N GLN A 160 -20.20 -1.72 -2.07
CA GLN A 160 -21.26 -0.75 -1.84
C GLN A 160 -20.68 0.65 -1.57
N GLY A 161 -19.65 0.76 -0.73
CA GLY A 161 -18.96 2.02 -0.48
C GLY A 161 -18.32 2.60 -1.74
N ALA A 162 -17.69 1.77 -2.57
CA ALA A 162 -17.12 2.21 -3.85
C ALA A 162 -18.20 2.76 -4.80
N LEU A 163 -19.32 2.06 -4.95
CA LEU A 163 -20.45 2.49 -5.80
C LEU A 163 -21.08 3.80 -5.32
N GLN A 164 -21.22 4.02 -4.02
CA GLN A 164 -21.76 5.26 -3.46
C GLN A 164 -20.85 6.47 -3.71
N HIS A 165 -19.54 6.27 -3.87
CA HIS A 165 -18.56 7.33 -4.08
C HIS A 165 -18.11 7.49 -5.54
N ALA A 166 -18.55 6.61 -6.43
CA ALA A 166 -18.27 6.64 -7.86
C ALA A 166 -19.55 6.97 -8.65
N PRO A 167 -19.90 8.26 -8.84
CA PRO A 167 -21.17 8.66 -9.45
C PRO A 167 -21.33 8.16 -10.90
N PHE A 168 -20.25 7.74 -11.54
CA PHE A 168 -20.24 7.22 -12.93
C PHE A 168 -19.87 5.74 -13.04
N GLY A 169 -19.90 5.00 -11.91
CA GLY A 169 -19.53 3.59 -11.85
C GLY A 169 -18.10 3.36 -11.41
N VAL A 170 -17.79 2.09 -11.17
CA VAL A 170 -16.44 1.61 -10.79
C VAL A 170 -15.84 0.94 -12.01
N ASN A 171 -14.63 1.31 -12.39
CA ASN A 171 -13.86 0.65 -13.47
C ASN A 171 -13.16 -0.60 -12.94
#